data_919b43b00f03dc60a332d3a28851ed84
#
_entry.id   919b43b00f03dc60a332d3a28851ed84
#
_cell.length_a   1.000
_cell.length_b   1.000
_cell.length_c   1.000
_cell.angle_alpha   90.00
_cell.angle_beta   90.00
_cell.angle_gamma   90.00
#
_symmetry.space_group_name_H-M   'P 1'
#
loop_
_entity.id
_entity.type
_entity.pdbx_description
1 polymer ?
#
loop_
_entity_poly.entity_id
_entity_poly.type
_entity_poly.pdbx_seq_one_letter_code
_entity_poly.pdbx_strand_id
1 'polypeptide(L)'
;MNNFNERKKAFEAKFFQDEDLKFKLRARRNKRIAEWGAELIGKTNDEDYIREVRESDLIKPGDDDIIDKLLMDFTSNNLTVTREEIIQKLNECENNVKEELMKEN
;
A
#
# COMPACT_ATOMS: atom_id res chain seq x y z
N MET A 1 23.98 -18.45 4.45
CA MET A 1 22.95 -18.04 5.41
C MET A 1 23.09 -16.57 5.74
N ASN A 2 22.00 -15.84 5.77
CA ASN A 2 22.03 -14.40 5.95
C ASN A 2 21.38 -13.99 7.28
N ASN A 3 22.16 -14.03 8.36
CA ASN A 3 21.68 -13.66 9.69
C ASN A 3 21.25 -12.20 9.79
N PHE A 4 21.82 -11.36 8.95
CA PHE A 4 21.47 -9.93 8.92
C PHE A 4 20.00 -9.73 8.50
N ASN A 5 19.57 -10.42 7.45
CA ASN A 5 18.18 -10.33 6.99
C ASN A 5 17.20 -10.90 8.00
N GLU A 6 17.56 -11.97 8.66
CA GLU A 6 16.72 -12.56 9.71
C GLU A 6 16.56 -11.61 10.89
N ARG A 7 17.65 -10.95 11.29
CA ARG A 7 17.61 -9.94 12.36
C ARG A 7 16.76 -8.75 11.98
N LYS A 8 16.86 -8.30 10.73
CA LYS A 8 16.06 -7.18 10.23
C LYS A 8 14.59 -7.53 10.28
N LYS A 9 14.21 -8.72 9.80
CA LYS A 9 12.81 -9.17 9.82
C LYS A 9 12.28 -9.28 11.24
N ALA A 10 13.09 -9.81 12.16
CA ALA A 10 12.69 -9.92 13.56
C ALA A 10 12.50 -8.55 14.19
N PHE A 11 13.36 -7.60 13.90
CA PHE A 11 13.24 -6.23 14.37
C PHE A 11 11.97 -5.56 13.82
N GLU A 12 11.71 -5.71 12.53
CA GLU A 12 10.49 -5.16 11.92
C GLU A 12 9.23 -5.74 12.54
N ALA A 13 9.20 -7.06 12.73
CA ALA A 13 8.04 -7.72 13.32
C ALA A 13 7.75 -7.19 14.72
N LYS A 14 8.79 -7.02 15.52
CA LYS A 14 8.66 -6.49 16.87
C LYS A 14 8.22 -5.02 16.85
N PHE A 15 8.82 -4.22 15.98
CA PHE A 15 8.51 -2.79 15.84
C PHE A 15 7.04 -2.59 15.49
N PHE A 16 6.51 -3.39 14.56
CA PHE A 16 5.13 -3.26 14.09
C PHE A 16 4.13 -4.07 14.91
N GLN A 17 4.49 -4.50 16.13
CA GLN A 17 3.51 -5.01 17.09
C GLN A 17 2.69 -3.87 17.70
N ASP A 18 3.21 -2.66 17.68
CA ASP A 18 2.52 -1.46 18.16
C ASP A 18 1.35 -1.13 17.23
N GLU A 19 0.15 -1.02 17.82
CA GLU A 19 -1.07 -0.78 17.04
C GLU A 19 -1.07 0.57 16.33
N ASP A 20 -0.49 1.60 16.95
CA ASP A 20 -0.39 2.92 16.32
C ASP A 20 0.53 2.86 15.10
N LEU A 21 1.61 2.11 15.19
CA LEU A 21 2.53 1.95 14.06
C LEU A 21 1.93 1.12 12.94
N LYS A 22 1.16 0.08 13.28
CA LYS A 22 0.40 -0.67 12.27
C LYS A 22 -0.59 0.22 11.52
N PHE A 23 -1.29 1.06 12.26
CA PHE A 23 -2.25 1.99 11.68
C PHE A 23 -1.55 2.98 10.74
N LYS A 24 -0.47 3.59 11.20
CA LYS A 24 0.30 4.53 10.37
C LYS A 24 0.86 3.87 9.12
N LEU A 25 1.37 2.66 9.27
CA LEU A 25 1.88 1.89 8.13
C LEU A 25 0.80 1.73 7.06
N ARG A 26 -0.38 1.25 7.49
CA ARG A 26 -1.47 0.98 6.57
C ARG A 26 -2.00 2.26 5.93
N ALA A 27 -2.18 3.31 6.72
CA ALA A 27 -2.69 4.58 6.22
C ALA A 27 -1.75 5.21 5.18
N ARG A 28 -0.45 5.24 5.46
CA ARG A 28 0.54 5.80 4.53
C ARG A 28 0.69 4.95 3.27
N ARG A 29 0.71 3.61 3.44
CA ARG A 29 0.76 2.68 2.31
C ARG A 29 -0.42 2.89 1.37
N ASN A 30 -1.61 2.95 1.94
CA ASN A 30 -2.84 3.08 1.15
C ASN A 30 -2.91 4.42 0.42
N LYS A 31 -2.43 5.49 1.04
CA LYS A 31 -2.36 6.78 0.38
C LYS A 31 -1.43 6.73 -0.83
N ARG A 32 -0.28 6.11 -0.69
CA ARG A 32 0.70 6.01 -1.78
C ARG A 32 0.21 5.18 -2.94
N ILE A 33 -0.40 4.04 -2.67
CA ILE A 33 -0.94 3.20 -3.76
C ILE A 33 -2.10 3.91 -4.45
N ALA A 34 -2.92 4.66 -3.70
CA ALA A 34 -4.01 5.45 -4.27
C ALA A 34 -3.49 6.58 -5.16
N GLU A 35 -2.44 7.26 -4.73
CA GLU A 35 -1.81 8.31 -5.54
C GLU A 35 -1.23 7.73 -6.83
N TRP A 36 -0.59 6.58 -6.75
CA TRP A 36 -0.07 5.88 -7.92
C TRP A 36 -1.21 5.50 -8.88
N GLY A 37 -2.31 4.95 -8.35
CA GLY A 37 -3.46 4.60 -9.16
C GLY A 37 -4.08 5.82 -9.85
N ALA A 38 -4.23 6.91 -9.11
CA ALA A 38 -4.75 8.18 -9.63
C ALA A 38 -3.90 8.69 -10.80
N GLU A 39 -2.59 8.63 -10.64
CA GLU A 39 -1.65 9.07 -11.67
C GLU A 39 -1.83 8.25 -12.96
N LEU A 40 -1.97 6.94 -12.84
CA LEU A 40 -2.12 6.06 -14.00
C LEU A 40 -3.41 6.30 -14.78
N ILE A 41 -4.48 6.68 -14.11
CA ILE A 41 -5.78 6.93 -14.78
C ILE A 41 -6.01 8.40 -15.11
N GLY A 42 -4.98 9.25 -14.98
CA GLY A 42 -5.07 10.66 -15.34
C GLY A 42 -5.80 11.53 -14.33
N LYS A 43 -5.87 11.07 -13.08
CA LYS A 43 -6.52 11.81 -11.98
C LYS A 43 -5.51 12.20 -10.91
N THR A 44 -4.32 12.62 -11.33
CA THR A 44 -3.26 13.02 -10.40
C THR A 44 -3.76 14.11 -9.45
N ASN A 45 -3.52 13.91 -8.15
CA ASN A 45 -3.94 14.83 -7.08
C ASN A 45 -5.46 14.98 -6.92
N ASP A 46 -6.25 14.10 -7.51
CA ASP A 46 -7.69 14.08 -7.29
C ASP A 46 -7.96 13.48 -5.91
N GLU A 47 -8.21 14.32 -4.93
CA GLU A 47 -8.40 13.88 -3.54
C GLU A 47 -9.64 13.01 -3.37
N ASP A 48 -10.68 13.23 -4.15
CA ASP A 48 -11.88 12.41 -4.08
C ASP A 48 -11.60 10.99 -4.53
N TYR A 49 -10.87 10.82 -5.63
CA TYR A 49 -10.48 9.51 -6.11
C TYR A 49 -9.55 8.81 -5.12
N ILE A 50 -8.55 9.53 -4.62
CA ILE A 50 -7.58 8.98 -3.66
C ILE A 50 -8.31 8.49 -2.41
N ARG A 51 -9.28 9.26 -1.91
CA ARG A 51 -10.09 8.86 -0.76
C ARG A 51 -10.92 7.62 -1.08
N GLU A 52 -11.52 7.55 -2.25
CA GLU A 52 -12.32 6.40 -2.68
C GLU A 52 -11.49 5.11 -2.64
N VAL A 53 -10.26 5.15 -3.16
CA VAL A 53 -9.36 4.00 -3.12
C VAL A 53 -9.02 3.65 -1.67
N ARG A 54 -8.68 4.63 -0.86
CA ARG A 54 -8.33 4.39 0.55
C ARG A 54 -9.48 3.78 1.32
N GLU A 55 -10.69 4.25 1.09
CA GLU A 55 -11.89 3.74 1.77
C GLU A 55 -12.23 2.32 1.35
N SER A 56 -11.87 1.90 0.15
CA SER A 56 -12.12 0.53 -0.29
C SER A 56 -11.43 -0.50 0.62
N ASP A 57 -10.33 -0.12 1.27
CA ASP A 57 -9.61 -1.00 2.18
C ASP A 57 -10.35 -1.23 3.50
N LEU A 58 -11.38 -0.43 3.77
CA LEU A 58 -12.15 -0.52 5.02
C LEU A 58 -13.30 -1.51 4.95
N ILE A 59 -13.59 -2.08 3.77
CA ILE A 59 -14.76 -2.96 3.57
C ILE A 59 -14.61 -4.24 4.38
N LYS A 60 -13.43 -4.86 4.36
CA LYS A 60 -13.14 -6.06 5.14
C LYS A 60 -11.63 -6.19 5.34
N PRO A 61 -11.17 -7.04 6.29
CA PRO A 61 -9.75 -7.26 6.50
C PRO A 61 -9.05 -7.81 5.27
N GLY A 62 -7.76 -7.50 5.15
CA GLY A 62 -6.92 -7.94 4.05
C GLY A 62 -6.80 -6.88 2.97
N ASP A 63 -6.08 -7.23 1.90
CA ASP A 63 -5.76 -6.27 0.83
C ASP A 63 -6.55 -6.50 -0.46
N ASP A 64 -7.39 -7.52 -0.52
CA ASP A 64 -8.10 -7.87 -1.74
C ASP A 64 -8.99 -6.74 -2.26
N ASP A 65 -9.66 -6.02 -1.36
CA ASP A 65 -10.58 -4.97 -1.78
C ASP A 65 -9.87 -3.79 -2.44
N ILE A 66 -8.74 -3.35 -1.89
CA ILE A 66 -8.00 -2.24 -2.49
C ILE A 66 -7.36 -2.67 -3.81
N ILE A 67 -6.90 -3.91 -3.90
CA ILE A 67 -6.34 -4.46 -5.14
C ILE A 67 -7.43 -4.56 -6.22
N ASP A 68 -8.60 -5.09 -5.86
CA ASP A 68 -9.72 -5.25 -6.77
C ASP A 68 -10.23 -3.88 -7.28
N LYS A 69 -10.29 -2.90 -6.37
CA LYS A 69 -10.70 -1.53 -6.73
C LYS A 69 -9.78 -0.96 -7.80
N LEU A 70 -8.47 -1.05 -7.57
CA LEU A 70 -7.51 -0.53 -8.53
C LEU A 70 -7.54 -1.28 -9.86
N LEU A 71 -7.66 -2.61 -9.80
CA LEU A 71 -7.73 -3.41 -11.02
C LEU A 71 -8.95 -3.04 -11.86
N MET A 72 -10.10 -2.87 -11.21
CA MET A 72 -11.33 -2.46 -11.89
C MET A 72 -11.17 -1.10 -12.56
N ASP A 73 -10.58 -0.13 -11.84
CA ASP A 73 -10.40 1.22 -12.36
C ASP A 73 -9.41 1.26 -13.53
N PHE A 74 -8.34 0.47 -13.44
CA PHE A 74 -7.37 0.36 -14.53
C PHE A 74 -8.01 -0.25 -15.77
N THR A 75 -8.75 -1.33 -15.59
CA THR A 75 -9.46 -1.98 -16.70
C THR A 75 -10.46 -1.02 -17.35
N SER A 76 -11.22 -0.28 -16.54
CA SER A 76 -12.20 0.69 -17.04
C SER A 76 -11.55 1.83 -17.81
N ASN A 77 -10.27 2.10 -17.55
CA ASN A 77 -9.52 3.14 -18.26
C ASN A 77 -8.63 2.57 -19.37
N ASN A 78 -8.88 1.33 -19.77
CA ASN A 78 -8.18 0.65 -20.87
C ASN A 78 -6.68 0.46 -20.60
N LEU A 79 -6.31 0.32 -19.35
CA LEU A 79 -4.94 0.03 -18.95
C LEU A 79 -4.75 -1.49 -18.82
N THR A 80 -3.56 -1.95 -19.12
CA THR A 80 -3.21 -3.38 -19.09
C THR A 80 -2.43 -3.78 -17.84
N VAL A 81 -2.61 -3.05 -16.75
CA VAL A 81 -1.97 -3.35 -15.46
C VAL A 81 -2.57 -4.63 -14.90
N THR A 82 -1.72 -5.59 -14.54
CA THR A 82 -2.17 -6.87 -14.00
C THR A 82 -2.34 -6.80 -12.49
N ARG A 83 -3.10 -7.77 -11.94
CA ARG A 83 -3.26 -7.90 -10.49
C ARG A 83 -1.90 -8.07 -9.79
N GLU A 84 -1.01 -8.86 -10.38
CA GLU A 84 0.33 -9.09 -9.85
C GLU A 84 1.15 -7.81 -9.78
N GLU A 85 1.03 -6.96 -10.78
CA GLU A 85 1.71 -5.67 -10.78
C GLU A 85 1.19 -4.75 -9.68
N ILE A 86 -0.12 -4.79 -9.42
CA ILE A 86 -0.72 -4.02 -8.32
C ILE A 86 -0.20 -4.53 -6.97
N ILE A 87 -0.19 -5.85 -6.79
CA ILE A 87 0.32 -6.48 -5.57
C ILE A 87 1.79 -6.10 -5.34
N GLN A 88 2.59 -6.16 -6.39
CA GLN A 88 4.00 -5.80 -6.31
C GLN A 88 4.18 -4.34 -5.90
N LYS A 89 3.37 -3.45 -6.49
CA LYS A 89 3.42 -2.02 -6.14
C LYS A 89 2.98 -1.77 -4.70
N LEU A 90 1.96 -2.47 -4.25
CA LEU A 90 1.49 -2.37 -2.88
C LEU A 90 2.58 -2.79 -1.90
N ASN A 91 3.27 -3.89 -2.18
CA ASN A 91 4.37 -4.37 -1.35
C ASN A 91 5.54 -3.38 -1.34
N GLU A 92 5.84 -2.77 -2.48
CA GLU A 92 6.88 -1.75 -2.58
C GLU A 92 6.52 -0.53 -1.71
N CYS A 93 5.28 -0.07 -1.78
CA CYS A 93 4.81 1.02 -0.94
C CYS A 93 4.91 0.67 0.54
N GLU A 94 4.53 -0.54 0.91
CA GLU A 94 4.59 -1.00 2.28
C GLU A 94 6.03 -1.01 2.81
N ASN A 95 6.96 -1.55 2.04
CA ASN A 95 8.36 -1.62 2.44
C ASN A 95 8.96 -0.22 2.61
N ASN A 96 8.64 0.69 1.72
CA ASN A 96 9.12 2.07 1.80
C ASN A 96 8.60 2.77 3.06
N VAL A 97 7.33 2.57 3.37
CA VAL A 97 6.73 3.17 4.57
C VAL A 97 7.31 2.55 5.84
N LYS A 98 7.55 1.24 5.85
CA LYS A 98 8.18 0.59 7.00
C LYS A 98 9.54 1.23 7.31
N GLU A 99 10.36 1.44 6.29
CA GLU A 99 11.66 2.06 6.47
C GLU A 99 11.55 3.48 7.00
N GLU A 100 10.60 4.25 6.50
CA GLU A 100 10.36 5.61 6.99
C GLU A 100 9.96 5.62 8.45
N LEU A 101 9.01 4.78 8.83
CA LEU A 101 8.52 4.74 10.22
C LEU A 101 9.61 4.29 11.19
N MET A 102 10.44 3.33 10.78
CA MET A 102 11.55 2.88 11.62
C MET A 102 12.60 3.98 11.80
N LYS A 103 12.81 4.84 10.80
CA LYS A 103 13.73 5.97 10.90
C LYS A 103 13.19 7.13 11.73
N GLU A 104 11.88 7.35 11.70
CA GLU A 104 11.24 8.42 12.46
C GLU A 104 11.23 8.16 13.95
N ASN A 105 11.46 6.94 14.35
CA ASN A 105 11.28 6.53 15.74
C ASN A 105 12.64 6.49 16.50
#